data_312c23d03978e778ac7600519ecbc746
#
_entry.id   312c23d03978e778ac7600519ecbc746
#
_cell.length_a   1.000
_cell.length_b   1.000
_cell.length_c   1.000
_cell.angle_alpha   90.00
_cell.angle_beta   90.00
_cell.angle_gamma   90.00
#
_symmetry.space_group_name_H-M   'P 1'
#
loop_
_entity.id
_entity.type
_entity.pdbx_description
1 polymer ?
#
loop_
_entity_poly.entity_id
_entity_poly.type
_entity_poly.pdbx_seq_one_letter_code
_entity_poly.pdbx_strand_id
1 'polypeptide(L)'
;YKIESSSSSSGKEYISARMNTVQGWEHGYVEMRARLPLTKGCWPAFWMLPLDGPYDVLDPSGWGGEIDIMEFVPGEDAGTVYFSAHSHDATRAAGVDTGYEDPQTHHLYSYCQSGKVSLPNNWHCYGMEWTHGYIRGFIDGVEYFYAPNPTPDAVNQYAWPFDQKFYLKLNLAVGGSWGGTPAADFTEDTYEIDWVRVYQ
;
A
#
# COMPACT_ATOMS: atom_id res chain seq x y z
N TYR A 1 -12.68 -3.27 16.97
CA TYR A 1 -12.22 -4.58 16.52
C TYR A 1 -11.34 -5.19 17.58
N LYS A 2 -11.61 -6.45 17.94
CA LYS A 2 -10.81 -7.17 18.94
C LYS A 2 -9.57 -7.71 18.26
N ILE A 3 -8.40 -7.23 18.67
CA ILE A 3 -7.13 -7.84 18.30
C ILE A 3 -7.06 -9.16 19.08
N GLU A 4 -7.20 -10.28 18.41
CA GLU A 4 -6.92 -11.56 19.03
C GLU A 4 -5.40 -11.76 19.01
N SER A 5 -4.82 -11.76 20.21
CA SER A 5 -3.45 -12.20 20.41
C SER A 5 -3.36 -13.66 20.00
N SER A 6 -2.78 -13.97 18.84
CA SER A 6 -2.33 -15.34 18.60
C SER A 6 -1.25 -15.65 19.62
N SER A 7 -1.48 -16.67 20.43
CA SER A 7 -0.49 -17.17 21.37
C SER A 7 0.83 -17.47 20.65
N SER A 8 1.94 -17.33 21.33
CA SER A 8 3.33 -17.53 20.95
C SER A 8 3.69 -18.89 20.30
N SER A 9 2.72 -19.65 19.79
CA SER A 9 2.94 -20.92 19.10
C SER A 9 3.64 -20.80 17.73
N SER A 10 3.77 -19.57 17.20
CA SER A 10 4.39 -19.32 15.90
C SER A 10 5.90 -19.03 15.97
N GLY A 11 6.49 -18.93 17.15
CA GLY A 11 7.89 -18.51 17.31
C GLY A 11 8.16 -17.05 16.94
N LYS A 12 7.11 -16.23 16.79
CA LYS A 12 7.23 -14.79 16.53
C LYS A 12 7.31 -14.04 17.84
N GLU A 13 8.17 -13.03 17.89
CA GLU A 13 8.39 -12.19 19.06
C GLU A 13 7.27 -11.15 19.24
N TYR A 14 6.66 -10.70 18.15
CA TYR A 14 5.65 -9.65 18.14
C TYR A 14 4.30 -10.16 17.64
N ILE A 15 3.23 -9.58 18.16
CA ILE A 15 1.85 -9.81 17.75
C ILE A 15 1.30 -8.51 17.16
N SER A 16 0.62 -8.61 16.05
CA SER A 16 0.01 -7.46 15.38
C SER A 16 -1.31 -7.85 14.71
N ALA A 17 -1.95 -6.87 14.04
CA ALA A 17 -3.25 -7.05 13.40
C ALA A 17 -3.20 -6.78 11.89
N ARG A 18 -4.04 -7.53 11.16
CA ARG A 18 -4.38 -7.28 9.76
C ARG A 18 -5.87 -7.46 9.58
N MET A 19 -6.51 -6.53 8.89
CA MET A 19 -7.92 -6.55 8.54
C MET A 19 -8.08 -6.48 7.03
N ASN A 20 -9.10 -7.16 6.51
CA ASN A 20 -9.48 -7.10 5.10
C ASN A 20 -10.97 -6.80 5.02
N THR A 21 -11.40 -6.07 3.98
CA THR A 21 -12.82 -6.00 3.63
C THR A 21 -13.25 -7.30 2.94
N VAL A 22 -14.51 -7.67 3.12
CA VAL A 22 -15.12 -8.80 2.41
C VAL A 22 -15.55 -8.36 1.00
N GLN A 23 -15.95 -7.09 0.89
CA GLN A 23 -16.37 -6.48 -0.37
C GLN A 23 -15.14 -5.90 -1.08
N GLY A 24 -15.14 -5.97 -2.41
CA GLY A 24 -14.24 -5.25 -3.29
C GLY A 24 -15.01 -4.25 -4.15
N TRP A 25 -14.27 -3.26 -4.65
CA TRP A 25 -14.76 -2.20 -5.53
C TRP A 25 -13.90 -2.15 -6.78
N GLU A 26 -14.47 -1.66 -7.87
CA GLU A 26 -13.77 -1.37 -9.12
C GLU A 26 -13.91 0.11 -9.37
N HIS A 27 -12.77 0.83 -9.33
CA HIS A 27 -12.68 2.27 -9.41
C HIS A 27 -13.36 3.03 -8.24
N GLY A 28 -13.09 4.31 -8.15
CA GLY A 28 -13.63 5.21 -7.15
C GLY A 28 -12.57 5.99 -6.38
N TYR A 29 -12.99 6.57 -5.26
CA TYR A 29 -12.11 7.24 -4.32
C TYR A 29 -12.17 6.54 -2.97
N VAL A 30 -11.03 6.16 -2.45
CA VAL A 30 -10.89 5.49 -1.16
C VAL A 30 -10.09 6.38 -0.23
N GLU A 31 -10.55 6.59 0.99
CA GLU A 31 -9.90 7.45 1.95
C GLU A 31 -9.97 6.88 3.35
N MET A 32 -8.89 7.04 4.08
CA MET A 32 -8.77 6.70 5.49
C MET A 32 -8.29 7.90 6.30
N ARG A 33 -8.89 8.13 7.46
CA ARG A 33 -8.35 9.05 8.46
C ARG A 33 -7.66 8.25 9.56
N ALA A 34 -6.36 8.50 9.72
CA ALA A 34 -5.54 7.74 10.65
C ALA A 34 -4.45 8.58 11.32
N ARG A 35 -3.92 8.02 12.44
CA ARG A 35 -2.74 8.48 13.14
C ARG A 35 -1.73 7.33 13.16
N LEU A 36 -0.53 7.59 12.65
CA LEU A 36 0.48 6.55 12.41
C LEU A 36 1.37 6.31 13.63
N PRO A 37 1.81 5.07 13.87
CA PRO A 37 2.82 4.75 14.87
C PRO A 37 4.17 5.35 14.48
N LEU A 38 4.99 5.72 15.48
CA LEU A 38 6.31 6.32 15.24
C LEU A 38 7.48 5.44 15.69
N THR A 39 7.21 4.33 16.36
CA THR A 39 8.29 3.49 16.86
C THR A 39 8.98 2.74 15.73
N LYS A 40 10.30 2.82 15.71
CA LYS A 40 11.13 2.09 14.75
C LYS A 40 10.80 0.60 14.76
N GLY A 41 10.64 0.03 13.59
CA GLY A 41 10.22 -1.35 13.37
C GLY A 41 8.74 -1.50 13.06
N CYS A 42 7.91 -0.47 13.25
CA CYS A 42 6.54 -0.44 12.76
C CYS A 42 6.52 -0.23 11.24
N TRP A 43 5.53 -0.86 10.60
CA TRP A 43 5.23 -0.69 9.17
C TRP A 43 3.72 -0.78 8.98
N PRO A 44 2.99 0.32 9.27
CA PRO A 44 1.57 0.42 8.97
C PRO A 44 1.35 0.53 7.47
N ALA A 45 0.30 -0.12 6.98
CA ALA A 45 -0.13 -0.06 5.59
C ALA A 45 -1.65 0.03 5.46
N PHE A 46 -2.09 0.81 4.46
CA PHE A 46 -3.45 0.87 3.93
C PHE A 46 -3.36 0.67 2.42
N TRP A 47 -3.84 -0.45 1.92
CA TRP A 47 -3.55 -0.95 0.60
C TRP A 47 -4.67 -1.84 0.06
N MET A 48 -4.54 -2.29 -1.18
CA MET A 48 -5.57 -3.07 -1.87
C MET A 48 -4.94 -4.21 -2.68
N LEU A 49 -5.66 -5.33 -2.73
CA LEU A 49 -5.37 -6.46 -3.63
C LEU A 49 -6.60 -6.83 -4.45
N PRO A 50 -6.42 -7.50 -5.62
CA PRO A 50 -7.52 -8.04 -6.41
C PRO A 50 -8.43 -8.95 -5.59
N LEU A 51 -9.75 -8.78 -5.74
CA LEU A 51 -10.75 -9.59 -5.03
C LEU A 51 -10.75 -11.03 -5.52
N ASP A 52 -10.67 -11.22 -6.83
CA ASP A 52 -10.77 -12.50 -7.52
C ASP A 52 -9.52 -12.71 -8.39
N GLY A 53 -8.38 -13.02 -7.81
CA GLY A 53 -7.20 -13.20 -8.65
C GLY A 53 -5.96 -13.65 -7.92
N PRO A 54 -4.90 -13.91 -8.66
CA PRO A 54 -3.61 -14.16 -8.05
C PRO A 54 -3.14 -12.91 -7.33
N TYR A 55 -2.67 -13.12 -6.11
CA TYR A 55 -2.22 -12.04 -5.21
C TYR A 55 -0.73 -11.72 -5.37
N ASP A 56 -0.07 -12.37 -6.31
CA ASP A 56 1.35 -12.19 -6.52
C ASP A 56 1.55 -11.34 -7.79
N VAL A 57 2.04 -10.13 -7.62
CA VAL A 57 2.45 -9.26 -8.73
C VAL A 57 3.58 -9.87 -9.55
N LEU A 58 4.27 -10.85 -8.99
CA LEU A 58 5.37 -11.57 -9.64
C LEU A 58 4.90 -12.84 -10.38
N ASP A 59 3.63 -13.22 -10.26
CA ASP A 59 3.11 -14.36 -11.01
C ASP A 59 2.95 -14.00 -12.50
N PRO A 60 3.79 -14.56 -13.38
CA PRO A 60 3.72 -14.26 -14.82
C PRO A 60 2.45 -14.76 -15.50
N SER A 61 1.70 -15.65 -14.86
CA SER A 61 0.38 -16.10 -15.34
C SER A 61 -0.76 -15.22 -14.81
N GLY A 62 -0.44 -14.33 -13.88
CA GLY A 62 -1.40 -13.63 -13.06
C GLY A 62 -1.59 -12.18 -13.41
N TRP A 63 -2.74 -11.74 -13.17
CA TRP A 63 -3.25 -10.38 -13.24
C TRP A 63 -3.00 -9.66 -11.91
N GLY A 64 -1.85 -9.99 -11.27
CA GLY A 64 -1.49 -9.37 -10.03
C GLY A 64 -1.67 -7.88 -10.15
N GLY A 65 -1.79 -7.24 -9.12
CA GLY A 65 -1.87 -5.80 -9.00
C GLY A 65 -1.96 -5.52 -7.53
N GLU A 66 -1.28 -4.48 -7.11
CA GLU A 66 -1.34 -4.01 -5.75
C GLU A 66 -1.42 -2.49 -5.78
N ILE A 67 -2.27 -1.91 -4.97
CA ILE A 67 -2.40 -0.47 -4.83
C ILE A 67 -2.14 -0.13 -3.37
N ASP A 68 -1.03 0.56 -3.11
CA ASP A 68 -0.69 1.03 -1.77
C ASP A 68 -1.09 2.49 -1.63
N ILE A 69 -2.13 2.72 -0.84
CA ILE A 69 -2.69 4.04 -0.59
C ILE A 69 -1.86 4.79 0.45
N MET A 70 -1.29 4.07 1.39
CA MET A 70 -0.41 4.60 2.41
C MET A 70 0.46 3.47 2.96
N GLU A 71 1.77 3.66 2.88
CA GLU A 71 2.75 2.92 3.64
C GLU A 71 3.67 3.89 4.39
N PHE A 72 4.08 3.52 5.59
CA PHE A 72 4.93 4.35 6.42
C PHE A 72 5.92 3.49 7.22
N VAL A 73 7.20 3.88 7.19
CA VAL A 73 8.25 3.20 7.97
C VAL A 73 8.96 4.23 8.85
N PRO A 74 8.64 4.27 10.16
CA PRO A 74 9.32 5.16 11.09
C PRO A 74 10.83 4.89 11.14
N GLY A 75 11.63 5.93 11.02
CA GLY A 75 13.08 5.85 11.18
C GLY A 75 13.88 5.91 9.87
N GLU A 76 13.28 5.82 8.70
CA GLU A 76 13.97 6.07 7.43
C GLU A 76 14.02 7.56 7.12
N ASP A 77 12.88 8.18 6.94
CA ASP A 77 12.78 9.64 6.76
C ASP A 77 11.52 10.12 7.49
N ALA A 78 11.71 10.88 8.55
CA ALA A 78 10.62 11.27 9.44
C ALA A 78 9.47 11.93 8.67
N GLY A 79 8.31 11.28 8.69
CA GLY A 79 7.08 11.76 8.07
C GLY A 79 6.93 11.45 6.57
N THR A 80 7.77 10.61 5.97
CA THR A 80 7.58 10.19 4.58
C THR A 80 6.53 9.09 4.50
N VAL A 81 5.50 9.32 3.69
CA VAL A 81 4.44 8.38 3.35
C VAL A 81 4.62 7.97 1.90
N TYR A 82 4.56 6.69 1.65
CA TYR A 82 4.75 6.11 0.32
C TYR A 82 3.41 5.68 -0.27
N PHE A 83 3.29 5.87 -1.59
CA PHE A 83 2.21 5.41 -2.44
C PHE A 83 2.79 4.53 -3.52
N SER A 84 2.12 3.43 -3.86
CA SER A 84 2.58 2.55 -4.92
C SER A 84 1.40 1.98 -5.73
N ALA A 85 1.66 1.72 -7.01
CA ALA A 85 0.79 0.92 -7.87
C ALA A 85 1.66 -0.11 -8.57
N HIS A 86 1.56 -1.36 -8.14
CA HIS A 86 2.38 -2.45 -8.62
C HIS A 86 1.69 -3.19 -9.75
N SER A 87 2.40 -3.32 -10.88
CA SER A 87 2.00 -4.12 -12.02
C SER A 87 3.21 -4.68 -12.75
N HIS A 88 3.01 -5.66 -13.62
CA HIS A 88 4.11 -6.28 -14.37
C HIS A 88 4.88 -5.31 -15.27
N ASP A 89 4.19 -4.41 -15.96
CA ASP A 89 4.78 -3.59 -17.02
C ASP A 89 4.54 -2.08 -16.88
N ALA A 90 3.81 -1.62 -15.86
CA ALA A 90 3.36 -0.22 -15.78
C ALA A 90 4.50 0.79 -15.84
N THR A 91 5.61 0.48 -15.23
CA THR A 91 6.75 1.39 -15.12
C THR A 91 7.59 1.45 -16.38
N ARG A 92 7.74 0.34 -17.09
CA ARG A 92 8.51 0.28 -18.32
C ARG A 92 7.82 1.07 -19.46
N ALA A 93 6.49 0.99 -19.55
CA ALA A 93 5.72 1.70 -20.56
C ALA A 93 5.68 3.22 -20.33
N ALA A 94 5.72 3.67 -19.07
CA ALA A 94 5.68 5.08 -18.70
C ALA A 94 7.06 5.77 -18.64
N GLY A 95 8.15 5.02 -18.77
CA GLY A 95 9.51 5.54 -18.62
C GLY A 95 9.84 6.04 -17.21
N VAL A 96 9.08 5.59 -16.20
CA VAL A 96 9.31 5.92 -14.81
C VAL A 96 10.28 4.89 -14.23
N ASP A 97 11.44 5.34 -13.82
CA ASP A 97 12.41 4.51 -13.10
C ASP A 97 11.98 4.44 -11.62
N THR A 98 11.54 3.28 -11.20
CA THR A 98 11.16 3.04 -9.80
C THR A 98 12.34 2.54 -8.96
N GLY A 99 13.49 2.33 -9.58
CA GLY A 99 14.69 1.83 -8.91
C GLY A 99 14.62 0.34 -8.53
N TYR A 100 13.52 -0.35 -8.80
CA TYR A 100 13.42 -1.79 -8.59
C TYR A 100 13.24 -2.54 -9.91
N GLU A 101 14.20 -3.36 -10.24
CA GLU A 101 14.20 -4.28 -11.37
C GLU A 101 14.27 -5.72 -10.82
N ASP A 102 13.34 -6.57 -11.25
CA ASP A 102 13.45 -8.00 -10.93
C ASP A 102 14.70 -8.58 -11.63
N PRO A 103 15.66 -9.09 -10.88
CA PRO A 103 16.89 -9.62 -11.45
C PRO A 103 16.71 -10.86 -12.35
N GLN A 104 15.53 -11.50 -12.34
CA GLN A 104 15.22 -12.67 -13.12
C GLN A 104 14.52 -12.37 -14.44
N THR A 105 13.60 -11.40 -14.42
CA THR A 105 12.75 -11.05 -15.57
C THR A 105 13.10 -9.73 -16.22
N HIS A 106 13.89 -8.88 -15.52
CA HIS A 106 14.22 -7.52 -15.93
C HIS A 106 12.98 -6.62 -16.12
N HIS A 107 11.88 -6.93 -15.46
CA HIS A 107 10.67 -6.12 -15.44
C HIS A 107 10.68 -5.14 -14.27
N LEU A 108 10.28 -3.93 -14.54
CA LEU A 108 10.04 -2.90 -13.54
C LEU A 108 8.56 -2.98 -13.11
N TYR A 109 8.30 -3.10 -11.82
CA TYR A 109 6.98 -3.51 -11.32
C TYR A 109 6.11 -2.41 -10.75
N SER A 110 6.63 -1.18 -10.57
CA SER A 110 5.90 -0.26 -9.70
C SER A 110 6.01 1.20 -10.11
N TYR A 111 4.88 1.91 -10.03
CA TYR A 111 4.91 3.34 -9.77
C TYR A 111 5.06 3.52 -8.26
N CYS A 112 6.09 4.25 -7.82
CA CYS A 112 6.29 4.61 -6.43
C CYS A 112 6.60 6.09 -6.30
N GLN A 113 5.87 6.79 -5.45
CA GLN A 113 6.12 8.18 -5.10
C GLN A 113 5.86 8.38 -3.62
N SER A 114 6.35 9.48 -3.07
CA SER A 114 6.18 9.76 -1.65
C SER A 114 5.72 11.19 -1.40
N GLY A 115 4.94 11.35 -0.34
CA GLY A 115 4.56 12.63 0.23
C GLY A 115 5.06 12.78 1.65
N LYS A 116 5.09 14.00 2.16
CA LYS A 116 5.52 14.27 3.53
C LYS A 116 4.39 14.79 4.40
N VAL A 117 4.30 14.25 5.61
CA VAL A 117 3.49 14.79 6.69
C VAL A 117 4.40 15.38 7.77
N SER A 118 4.12 16.58 8.22
CA SER A 118 4.95 17.27 9.21
C SER A 118 4.90 16.64 10.61
N LEU A 119 3.77 16.02 10.94
CA LEU A 119 3.51 15.40 12.24
C LEU A 119 2.74 14.09 12.02
N PRO A 120 3.41 12.99 11.63
CA PRO A 120 2.73 11.75 11.25
C PRO A 120 1.94 11.10 12.41
N ASN A 121 2.22 11.45 13.66
CA ASN A 121 1.43 11.04 14.82
C ASN A 121 0.18 11.93 15.07
N ASN A 122 -0.11 12.87 14.19
CA ASN A 122 -1.41 13.55 14.16
C ASN A 122 -2.37 12.82 13.22
N TRP A 123 -3.64 13.24 13.28
CA TRP A 123 -4.66 12.73 12.39
C TRP A 123 -4.51 13.34 10.98
N HIS A 124 -4.28 12.49 9.99
CA HIS A 124 -4.23 12.83 8.57
C HIS A 124 -5.21 11.99 7.77
N CYS A 125 -5.62 12.50 6.61
CA CYS A 125 -6.40 11.77 5.63
C CYS A 125 -5.48 11.28 4.51
N TYR A 126 -5.49 9.98 4.26
CA TYR A 126 -4.75 9.31 3.19
C TYR A 126 -5.76 8.78 2.19
N GLY A 127 -5.69 9.26 0.95
CA GLY A 127 -6.69 8.95 -0.06
C GLY A 127 -6.08 8.51 -1.38
N MET A 128 -6.87 7.76 -2.15
CA MET A 128 -6.51 7.33 -3.50
C MET A 128 -7.73 7.44 -4.41
N GLU A 129 -7.59 8.20 -5.49
CA GLU A 129 -8.50 8.18 -6.62
C GLU A 129 -8.01 7.16 -7.64
N TRP A 130 -8.87 6.28 -8.04
CA TRP A 130 -8.56 5.17 -8.91
C TRP A 130 -9.59 5.04 -10.02
N THR A 131 -9.13 5.12 -11.24
CA THR A 131 -9.94 5.11 -12.46
C THR A 131 -9.31 4.19 -13.51
N HIS A 132 -10.00 3.97 -14.63
CA HIS A 132 -9.40 3.32 -15.80
C HIS A 132 -8.16 4.07 -16.33
N GLY A 133 -8.16 5.39 -16.26
CA GLY A 133 -7.11 6.22 -16.89
C GLY A 133 -5.90 6.50 -16.01
N TYR A 134 -6.05 6.43 -14.70
CA TYR A 134 -5.00 6.79 -13.75
C TYR A 134 -5.32 6.36 -12.31
N ILE A 135 -4.28 6.39 -11.48
CA ILE A 135 -4.37 6.34 -10.03
C ILE A 135 -3.68 7.59 -9.46
N ARG A 136 -4.32 8.28 -8.50
CA ARG A 136 -3.78 9.45 -7.79
C ARG A 136 -3.83 9.25 -6.29
N GLY A 137 -2.74 9.59 -5.60
CA GLY A 137 -2.64 9.51 -4.14
C GLY A 137 -2.61 10.89 -3.48
N PHE A 138 -3.25 11.00 -2.32
CA PHE A 138 -3.45 12.27 -1.61
C PHE A 138 -3.13 12.14 -0.12
N ILE A 139 -2.55 13.19 0.45
CA ILE A 139 -2.47 13.41 1.89
C ILE A 139 -3.16 14.73 2.19
N ASP A 140 -4.20 14.72 3.05
CA ASP A 140 -5.00 15.89 3.41
C ASP A 140 -5.52 16.68 2.20
N GLY A 141 -5.88 15.96 1.13
CA GLY A 141 -6.39 16.54 -0.12
C GLY A 141 -5.32 17.10 -1.07
N VAL A 142 -4.05 17.03 -0.70
CA VAL A 142 -2.92 17.41 -1.58
C VAL A 142 -2.41 16.18 -2.31
N GLU A 143 -2.30 16.27 -3.66
CA GLU A 143 -1.81 15.18 -4.51
C GLU A 143 -0.29 15.03 -4.36
N TYR A 144 0.15 13.79 -4.14
CA TYR A 144 1.56 13.39 -4.05
C TYR A 144 1.92 12.23 -4.98
N PHE A 145 0.94 11.57 -5.56
CA PHE A 145 1.14 10.40 -6.39
C PHE A 145 0.29 10.47 -7.66
N TYR A 146 0.89 10.12 -8.78
CA TYR A 146 0.19 10.00 -10.06
C TYR A 146 0.78 8.85 -10.89
N ALA A 147 -0.04 7.86 -11.19
CA ALA A 147 0.27 6.75 -12.09
C ALA A 147 -0.73 6.76 -13.26
N PRO A 148 -0.32 7.16 -14.47
CA PRO A 148 -1.19 7.07 -15.64
C PRO A 148 -1.31 5.64 -16.16
N ASN A 149 -2.48 5.28 -16.70
CA ASN A 149 -2.61 4.05 -17.48
C ASN A 149 -1.75 4.17 -18.74
N PRO A 150 -0.74 3.32 -18.94
CA PRO A 150 0.14 3.41 -20.13
C PRO A 150 -0.53 2.92 -21.41
N THR A 151 -1.67 2.23 -21.31
CA THR A 151 -2.38 1.64 -22.45
C THR A 151 -3.89 1.89 -22.36
N PRO A 152 -4.36 3.17 -22.27
CA PRO A 152 -5.77 3.46 -22.00
C PRO A 152 -6.73 3.03 -23.11
N ASP A 153 -6.23 2.85 -24.32
CA ASP A 153 -7.02 2.43 -25.51
C ASP A 153 -6.94 0.92 -25.77
N ALA A 154 -6.24 0.15 -24.91
CA ALA A 154 -6.04 -1.27 -25.10
C ALA A 154 -6.06 -2.01 -23.76
N VAL A 155 -6.74 -3.16 -23.72
CA VAL A 155 -6.69 -4.02 -22.52
C VAL A 155 -5.31 -4.68 -22.45
N ASN A 156 -4.48 -4.23 -21.53
CA ASN A 156 -3.21 -4.83 -21.20
C ASN A 156 -3.11 -5.05 -19.69
N GLN A 157 -3.55 -6.20 -19.25
CA GLN A 157 -3.59 -6.58 -17.84
C GLN A 157 -2.22 -6.63 -17.17
N TYR A 158 -1.15 -6.76 -17.90
CA TYR A 158 0.21 -6.77 -17.37
C TYR A 158 0.71 -5.35 -17.07
N ALA A 159 0.34 -4.39 -17.93
CA ALA A 159 0.68 -2.99 -17.75
C ALA A 159 -0.31 -2.27 -16.81
N TRP A 160 -1.60 -2.64 -16.88
CA TRP A 160 -2.67 -2.02 -16.09
C TRP A 160 -3.64 -3.06 -15.56
N PRO A 161 -3.31 -3.75 -14.46
CA PRO A 161 -4.16 -4.77 -13.85
C PRO A 161 -5.29 -4.19 -13.00
N PHE A 162 -5.46 -2.88 -13.00
CA PHE A 162 -6.29 -2.16 -12.04
C PHE A 162 -7.77 -2.02 -12.46
N ASP A 163 -8.16 -2.51 -13.65
CA ASP A 163 -9.54 -2.57 -14.12
C ASP A 163 -10.24 -3.85 -13.67
N GLN A 164 -10.28 -4.05 -12.37
CA GLN A 164 -10.95 -5.17 -11.70
C GLN A 164 -11.29 -4.78 -10.25
N LYS A 165 -12.03 -5.63 -9.56
CA LYS A 165 -12.35 -5.38 -8.16
C LYS A 165 -11.16 -5.61 -7.25
N PHE A 166 -10.88 -4.64 -6.41
CA PHE A 166 -9.90 -4.70 -5.34
C PHE A 166 -10.58 -4.63 -3.97
N TYR A 167 -10.06 -5.36 -3.00
CA TYR A 167 -10.48 -5.27 -1.60
C TYR A 167 -9.43 -4.54 -0.76
N LEU A 168 -9.87 -3.87 0.29
CA LEU A 168 -9.02 -3.09 1.18
C LEU A 168 -8.34 -3.98 2.22
N LYS A 169 -7.12 -3.62 2.53
CA LYS A 169 -6.30 -4.22 3.58
C LYS A 169 -5.73 -3.12 4.47
N LEU A 170 -5.74 -3.37 5.77
CA LEU A 170 -5.13 -2.54 6.78
C LEU A 170 -4.31 -3.43 7.70
N ASN A 171 -3.06 -3.08 7.90
CA ASN A 171 -2.22 -3.81 8.84
C ASN A 171 -1.17 -2.93 9.49
N LEU A 172 -0.68 -3.39 10.61
CA LEU A 172 0.54 -2.92 11.23
C LEU A 172 1.52 -4.10 11.24
N ALA A 173 2.49 -4.11 10.33
CA ALA A 173 3.60 -5.05 10.41
C ALA A 173 4.63 -4.57 11.45
N VAL A 174 5.37 -5.51 12.03
CA VAL A 174 6.47 -5.24 12.96
C VAL A 174 7.70 -5.99 12.46
N GLY A 175 8.79 -5.25 12.22
CA GLY A 175 9.99 -5.81 11.60
C GLY A 175 9.82 -6.02 10.10
N GLY A 176 10.44 -7.08 9.57
CA GLY A 176 10.41 -7.42 8.15
C GLY A 176 11.51 -6.75 7.34
N SER A 177 11.46 -6.94 6.01
CA SER A 177 12.51 -6.47 5.11
C SER A 177 12.62 -4.94 5.08
N TRP A 178 11.50 -4.24 5.14
CA TRP A 178 11.45 -2.78 5.09
C TRP A 178 11.27 -2.14 6.48
N GLY A 179 10.41 -2.68 7.34
CA GLY A 179 10.26 -2.21 8.73
C GLY A 179 11.54 -2.32 9.55
N GLY A 180 12.45 -3.21 9.15
CA GLY A 180 13.76 -3.39 9.77
C GLY A 180 13.68 -3.98 11.17
N THR A 181 14.78 -3.86 11.93
CA THR A 181 14.83 -4.33 13.31
C THR A 181 14.07 -3.36 14.21
N PRO A 182 13.08 -3.83 14.99
CA PRO A 182 12.40 -3.01 15.98
C PRO A 182 13.37 -2.37 16.98
N ALA A 183 12.97 -1.24 17.55
CA ALA A 183 13.76 -0.60 18.61
C ALA A 183 13.99 -1.58 19.76
N ALA A 184 15.17 -1.52 20.40
CA ALA A 184 15.53 -2.47 21.45
C ALA A 184 14.62 -2.38 22.70
N ASP A 185 13.97 -1.25 22.88
CA ASP A 185 12.99 -0.97 23.93
C ASP A 185 11.54 -1.02 23.43
N PHE A 186 11.31 -1.57 22.22
CA PHE A 186 9.97 -1.70 21.66
C PHE A 186 9.10 -2.63 22.52
N THR A 187 8.01 -2.11 23.04
CA THR A 187 7.02 -2.89 23.80
C THR A 187 5.67 -2.89 23.11
N GLU A 188 5.22 -1.73 22.63
CA GLU A 188 3.96 -1.55 21.93
C GLU A 188 3.95 -0.26 21.14
N ASP A 189 3.14 -0.20 20.09
CA ASP A 189 2.76 1.04 19.41
C ASP A 189 1.36 0.87 18.81
N THR A 190 0.75 1.95 18.37
CA THR A 190 -0.65 1.96 17.95
C THR A 190 -0.82 2.65 16.58
N TYR A 191 -1.41 1.93 15.65
CA TYR A 191 -1.96 2.48 14.43
C TYR A 191 -3.45 2.76 14.64
N GLU A 192 -3.81 4.03 14.77
CA GLU A 192 -5.18 4.44 15.08
C GLU A 192 -5.91 4.85 13.80
N ILE A 193 -7.09 4.28 13.59
CA ILE A 193 -7.93 4.52 12.43
C ILE A 193 -9.27 5.05 12.92
N ASP A 194 -9.62 6.27 12.52
CA ASP A 194 -10.89 6.91 12.85
C ASP A 194 -12.00 6.39 11.95
N TRP A 195 -11.76 6.42 10.63
CA TRP A 195 -12.70 5.90 9.63
C TRP A 195 -11.99 5.54 8.32
N VAL A 196 -12.66 4.68 7.56
CA VAL A 196 -12.38 4.39 6.14
C VAL A 196 -13.66 4.65 5.35
N ARG A 197 -13.55 5.29 4.20
CA ARG A 197 -14.65 5.62 3.30
C ARG A 197 -14.31 5.22 1.87
N VAL A 198 -15.30 4.71 1.16
CA VAL A 198 -15.22 4.41 -0.27
C VAL A 198 -16.35 5.15 -0.98
N TYR A 199 -16.01 5.87 -2.04
CA TYR A 199 -16.92 6.63 -2.88
C TYR A 199 -16.87 6.08 -4.30
N GLN A 200 -18.04 5.77 -4.87
CA GLN A 200 -18.23 5.30 -6.24
C GLN A 200 -19.15 6.23 -7.02
#